data_a46246afb2f58487101df8030c9ded22
#
_entry.id   a46246afb2f58487101df8030c9ded22
#
_cell.length_a   1.000
_cell.length_b   1.000
_cell.length_c   1.000
_cell.angle_alpha   90.00
_cell.angle_beta   90.00
_cell.angle_gamma   90.00
#
_symmetry.space_group_name_H-M   'P 1'
#
loop_
_entity.id
_entity.type
_entity.pdbx_description
1 polymer ?
#
loop_
_entity_poly.entity_id
_entity_poly.type
_entity_poly.pdbx_seq_one_letter_code
_entity_poly.pdbx_strand_id
1 'polypeptide(L)' 'MLGGGGDMQGQVGELVQKLKSEAGLSDEQAQKTLETIKNFVVDKYPMLGGAVNNIFGK' A
#
# COMPACT_ATOMS: atom_id res chain seq x y z
N MET A 1 7.86 17.30 -7.29
CA MET A 1 7.47 17.15 -7.14
C MET A 1 7.08 16.90 -6.88
N LEU A 2 7.06 16.70 -6.63
CA LEU A 2 6.64 16.47 -6.55
C LEU A 2 5.84 16.60 -6.04
N GLY A 3 6.00 16.64 -6.13
CA GLY A 3 5.03 17.18 -5.85
C GLY A 3 4.09 17.08 -4.92
N GLY A 4 3.26 17.26 -5.05
CA GLY A 4 2.15 17.33 -4.31
C GLY A 4 2.23 16.60 -3.05
N GLY A 5 3.18 16.73 -2.42
CA GLY A 5 3.34 15.95 -1.25
C GLY A 5 2.04 15.65 -0.58
N GLY A 6 1.92 14.68 0.08
CA GLY A 6 0.76 14.38 0.86
C GLY A 6 -0.22 13.44 0.21
N ASP A 7 -0.03 13.14 -1.01
CA ASP A 7 -0.95 12.24 -1.68
C ASP A 7 -0.45 10.81 -1.57
N MET A 8 -0.51 10.28 -0.38
CA MET A 8 -0.01 8.94 -0.15
C MET A 8 -0.90 7.89 -0.79
N GLN A 9 -2.18 8.15 -0.88
CA GLN A 9 -3.07 7.21 -1.52
C GLN A 9 -2.76 7.08 -3.00
N GLY A 10 -2.36 8.18 -3.61
CA GLY A 10 -1.94 8.13 -4.98
C GLY A 10 -0.70 7.28 -5.17
N GLN A 11 0.19 7.36 -4.20
CA GLN A 11 1.40 6.55 -4.25
C GLN A 11 1.10 5.08 -4.07
N VAL A 12 0.13 4.77 -3.25
CA VAL A 12 -0.28 3.38 -3.08
C VAL A 12 -0.85 2.84 -4.38
N GLY A 13 -1.64 3.65 -5.07
CA GLY A 13 -2.17 3.24 -6.34
C GLY A 13 -1.07 2.97 -7.35
N GLU A 14 -0.06 3.81 -7.32
CA GLU A 14 1.08 3.63 -8.20
C GLU A 14 1.82 2.35 -7.86
N LEU A 15 1.94 2.04 -6.59
CA LEU A 15 2.59 0.82 -6.16
C LEU A 15 1.83 -0.40 -6.64
N VAL A 16 0.51 -0.36 -6.56
CA VAL A 16 -0.31 -1.45 -7.06
C VAL A 16 -0.04 -1.68 -8.54
N GLN A 17 0.03 -0.60 -9.29
CA GLN A 17 0.29 -0.70 -10.71
C GLN A 17 1.65 -1.33 -10.98
N LYS A 18 2.63 -0.93 -10.21
CA LYS A 18 3.96 -1.48 -10.36
C LYS A 18 3.99 -2.96 -10.03
N LEU A 19 3.30 -3.36 -8.98
CA LEU A 19 3.23 -4.76 -8.62
C LEU A 19 2.62 -5.58 -9.75
N LYS A 20 1.56 -5.06 -10.34
CA LYS A 20 0.91 -5.77 -11.42
C LYS A 20 1.82 -5.86 -12.64
N SER A 21 2.49 -4.78 -12.93
CA SER A 21 3.29 -4.70 -14.14
C SER A 21 4.62 -5.45 -14.00
N GLU A 22 5.31 -5.22 -12.91
CA GLU A 22 6.66 -5.76 -12.77
C GLU A 22 6.68 -7.16 -12.17
N ALA A 23 5.76 -7.44 -11.27
CA ALA A 23 5.68 -8.76 -10.66
C ALA A 23 4.70 -9.66 -11.39
N GLY A 24 4.00 -9.13 -12.37
CA GLY A 24 3.05 -9.93 -13.12
C GLY A 24 1.85 -10.35 -12.31
N LEU A 25 1.41 -9.50 -11.40
CA LEU A 25 0.30 -9.84 -10.53
C LEU A 25 -1.00 -9.31 -11.12
N SER A 26 -2.07 -10.02 -10.83
CA SER A 26 -3.40 -9.53 -11.15
C SER A 26 -3.82 -8.50 -10.10
N ASP A 27 -4.94 -7.82 -10.37
CA ASP A 27 -5.49 -6.87 -9.42
C ASP A 27 -5.66 -7.52 -8.05
N GLU A 28 -6.24 -8.68 -8.06
CA GLU A 28 -6.52 -9.40 -6.83
C GLU A 28 -5.25 -9.74 -6.08
N GLN A 29 -4.25 -10.21 -6.82
CA GLN A 29 -2.99 -10.60 -6.21
C GLN A 29 -2.24 -9.39 -5.67
N ALA A 30 -2.28 -8.29 -6.40
CA ALA A 30 -1.63 -7.06 -5.93
C ALA A 30 -2.28 -6.57 -4.66
N GLN A 31 -3.59 -6.61 -4.60
CA GLN A 31 -4.30 -6.19 -3.40
C GLN A 31 -3.97 -7.09 -2.22
N LYS A 32 -3.90 -8.37 -2.49
CA LYS A 32 -3.56 -9.33 -1.45
C LYS A 32 -2.16 -9.09 -0.92
N THR A 33 -1.26 -8.76 -1.82
CA THR A 33 0.12 -8.46 -1.42
C THR A 33 0.15 -7.26 -0.50
N LEU A 34 -0.57 -6.20 -0.86
CA LEU A 34 -0.61 -5.01 -0.04
C LEU A 34 -1.24 -5.30 1.32
N GLU A 35 -2.26 -6.10 1.32
CA GLU A 35 -2.93 -6.45 2.56
C GLU A 35 -1.98 -7.21 3.48
N THR A 36 -1.21 -8.11 2.91
CA THR A 36 -0.23 -8.86 3.69
C THR A 36 0.81 -7.94 4.28
N ILE A 37 1.29 -6.99 3.49
CA ILE A 37 2.26 -6.02 3.99
C ILE A 37 1.66 -5.19 5.11
N LYS A 38 0.44 -4.74 4.91
CA LYS A 38 -0.23 -3.95 5.92
C LYS A 38 -0.35 -4.72 7.23
N ASN A 39 -0.79 -5.96 7.14
CA ASN A 39 -0.96 -6.77 8.32
C ASN A 39 0.37 -7.03 9.02
N PHE A 40 1.40 -7.24 8.25
CA PHE A 40 2.73 -7.46 8.82
C PHE A 40 3.19 -6.24 9.59
N VAL A 41 3.04 -5.07 8.99
CA VAL A 41 3.49 -3.84 9.63
C VAL A 41 2.71 -3.59 10.90
N VAL A 42 1.41 -3.78 10.86
CA VAL A 42 0.58 -3.55 12.05
C VAL A 42 0.94 -4.55 13.14
N ASP A 43 1.26 -5.76 12.75
CA ASP A 43 1.61 -6.79 13.72
C ASP A 43 2.93 -6.48 14.41
N LYS A 44 3.89 -5.98 13.64
CA LYS A 44 5.20 -5.67 14.18
C LYS A 44 5.21 -4.31 14.89
N TYR A 45 4.48 -3.38 14.38
CA TYR A 45 4.47 -2.03 14.91
C TYR A 45 3.03 -1.57 15.12
N PRO A 46 2.39 -2.07 16.17
CA PRO A 46 0.97 -1.75 16.37
C PRO A 46 0.67 -0.27 16.43
N MET A 47 1.63 0.51 16.89
CA MET A 47 1.42 1.94 17.00
C MET A 47 1.30 2.59 15.62
N LEU A 48 1.74 1.93 14.58
CA LEU A 48 1.61 2.43 13.22
C LEU A 48 0.28 2.02 12.59
N GLY A 49 -0.53 1.26 13.31
CA GLY A 49 -1.78 0.76 12.76
C GLY A 49 -2.66 1.85 12.20
N GLY A 50 -2.75 2.96 12.92
CA GLY A 50 -3.57 4.06 12.46
C GLY A 50 -3.07 4.65 11.16
N ALA A 51 -1.76 4.87 11.08
CA ALA A 51 -1.16 5.45 9.89
C ALA A 51 -1.29 4.50 8.70
N VAL A 52 -1.02 3.24 8.93
CA VAL A 52 -1.11 2.25 7.87
C VAL A 52 -2.55 2.14 7.38
N ASN A 53 -3.48 2.12 8.29
CA ASN A 53 -4.88 2.04 7.93
C ASN A 53 -5.31 3.26 7.14
N ASN A 54 -4.74 4.39 7.47
CA ASN A 54 -5.04 5.63 6.78
C ASN A 54 -4.54 5.60 5.34
N ILE A 55 -3.39 4.99 5.14
CA ILE A 55 -2.78 4.94 3.81
C ILE A 55 -3.40 3.83 2.97
N PHE A 56 -3.54 2.66 3.52
CA PHE A 56 -3.98 1.49 2.77
C PHE A 56 -5.46 1.21 2.89
N GLY A 57 -6.04 1.55 4.03
CA GLY A 57 -7.38 1.11 4.30
C GLY A 57 -8.44 2.04 3.81
N LYS A 58 -8.05 3.11 3.32
CA LYS A 58 -9.02 4.08 2.92
C LYS A 58 -10.08 4.27 3.97
#